data_c504fa70eb122a645eae61712decfa08
#
_entry.id   c504fa70eb122a645eae61712decfa08
#
_cell.length_a   1.000
_cell.length_b   1.000
_cell.length_c   1.000
_cell.angle_alpha   90.00
_cell.angle_beta   90.00
_cell.angle_gamma   90.00
#
_symmetry.space_group_name_H-M   'P 1'
#
loop_
_entity.id
_entity.type
_entity.pdbx_description
1 polymer ?
#
loop_
_entity_poly.entity_id
_entity_poly.type
_entity_poly.pdbx_seq_one_letter_code
_entity_poly.pdbx_strand_id
1 'polypeptide(L)'
;MMRTLAQVLTEEYSIHGVHVANVIVDGLIDSPGTRALPVARKHPEIIMNPMAIADAFFYLHSQDRSCWTHELQLTPYSTNPSF
;
A
#
# COMPACT_ATOMS: atom_id res chain seq x y z
N MET A 1 -10.15 13.08 2.08
CA MET A 1 -9.56 11.77 2.28
C MET A 1 -8.53 11.45 1.21
N MET A 2 -7.62 10.56 1.51
CA MET A 2 -6.52 10.22 0.59
C MET A 2 -7.00 9.72 -0.77
N ARG A 3 -8.05 8.89 -0.78
CA ARG A 3 -8.59 8.37 -2.04
C ARG A 3 -9.11 9.48 -2.95
N THR A 4 -9.83 10.44 -2.40
CA THR A 4 -10.35 11.57 -3.16
C THR A 4 -9.24 12.44 -3.71
N LEU A 5 -8.21 12.71 -2.89
CA LEU A 5 -7.05 13.48 -3.34
C LEU A 5 -6.32 12.76 -4.48
N ALA A 6 -6.12 11.45 -4.36
CA ALA A 6 -5.47 10.67 -5.41
C ALA A 6 -6.27 10.71 -6.72
N GLN A 7 -7.59 10.64 -6.65
CA GLN A 7 -8.44 10.73 -7.85
C GLN A 7 -8.31 12.10 -8.53
N VAL A 8 -8.34 13.17 -7.76
CA VAL A 8 -8.19 14.52 -8.31
C VAL A 8 -6.83 14.70 -8.97
N LEU A 9 -5.77 14.25 -8.31
CA LEU A 9 -4.41 14.35 -8.87
C LEU A 9 -4.27 13.49 -10.12
N THR A 10 -4.89 12.32 -10.17
CA THR A 10 -4.88 11.47 -11.34
C THR A 10 -5.54 12.17 -12.52
N GLU A 11 -6.71 12.76 -12.30
CA GLU A 11 -7.43 13.47 -13.36
C GLU A 11 -6.63 14.64 -13.93
N GLU A 12 -5.91 15.38 -13.07
CA GLU A 12 -5.14 16.54 -13.51
C GLU A 12 -3.81 16.18 -14.19
N TYR A 13 -3.11 15.18 -13.67
CA TYR A 13 -1.72 14.94 -14.04
C TYR A 13 -1.47 13.70 -14.89
N SER A 14 -2.43 12.78 -14.94
CA SER A 14 -2.25 11.52 -15.67
C SER A 14 -1.95 11.75 -17.14
N ILE A 15 -2.63 12.70 -17.78
CA ILE A 15 -2.42 13.03 -19.18
C ILE A 15 -1.04 13.63 -19.45
N HIS A 16 -0.36 14.11 -18.42
CA HIS A 16 1.00 14.64 -18.53
C HIS A 16 2.06 13.57 -18.22
N GLY A 17 1.67 12.31 -18.10
CA GLY A 17 2.60 11.23 -17.85
C GLY A 17 2.98 11.07 -16.39
N VAL A 18 2.21 11.65 -15.47
CA VAL A 18 2.44 11.51 -14.03
C VAL A 18 1.53 10.41 -13.48
N HIS A 19 2.12 9.36 -12.94
CA HIS A 19 1.38 8.24 -12.35
C HIS A 19 1.09 8.54 -10.88
N VAL A 20 -0.18 8.68 -10.55
CA VAL A 20 -0.65 8.88 -9.18
C VAL A 20 -1.37 7.61 -8.73
N ALA A 21 -0.96 7.06 -7.61
CA ALA A 21 -1.57 5.87 -7.03
C ALA A 21 -1.80 6.06 -5.54
N ASN A 22 -2.94 5.55 -5.07
CA ASN A 22 -3.26 5.51 -3.64
C ASN A 22 -2.96 4.10 -3.13
N VAL A 23 -1.99 4.00 -2.23
CA VAL A 23 -1.60 2.72 -1.64
C VAL A 23 -2.12 2.67 -0.21
N ILE A 24 -3.01 1.71 0.06
CA ILE A 24 -3.58 1.50 1.38
C ILE A 24 -2.81 0.37 2.05
N VAL A 25 -2.14 0.68 3.16
CA VAL A 25 -1.43 -0.33 3.95
C VAL A 25 -2.28 -0.64 5.17
N ASP A 26 -2.93 -1.79 5.16
CA ASP A 26 -3.87 -2.20 6.20
C ASP A 26 -3.27 -3.34 7.01
N GLY A 27 -2.47 -2.99 8.01
CA GLY A 27 -1.77 -3.92 8.88
C GLY A 27 -0.61 -3.24 9.60
N LEU A 28 0.11 -4.01 10.40
CA LEU A 28 1.27 -3.52 11.13
C LEU A 28 2.54 -3.78 10.32
N ILE A 29 3.31 -2.72 10.06
CA ILE A 29 4.59 -2.85 9.37
C ILE A 29 5.65 -3.29 10.38
N ASP A 30 6.46 -4.26 10.01
CA ASP A 30 7.50 -4.81 10.87
C ASP A 30 8.52 -3.74 11.24
N SER A 31 8.68 -3.54 12.55
CA SER A 31 9.66 -2.62 13.14
C SER A 31 9.87 -3.05 14.58
N PRO A 32 10.96 -2.61 15.24
CA PRO A 32 11.16 -2.92 16.65
C PRO A 32 9.99 -2.47 17.53
N GLY A 33 9.39 -1.31 17.24
CA GLY A 33 8.23 -0.83 17.98
C GLY A 33 6.99 -1.69 17.80
N THR A 34 6.68 -2.09 16.56
CA THR A 34 5.52 -2.95 16.29
C THR A 34 5.69 -4.35 16.88
N ARG A 35 6.90 -4.90 16.83
CA ARG A 35 7.18 -6.22 17.41
C ARG A 35 6.98 -6.24 18.93
N ALA A 36 7.13 -5.10 19.59
CA ALA A 36 6.95 -4.99 21.04
C ALA A 36 5.49 -4.93 21.46
N LEU A 37 4.56 -4.70 20.54
CA LEU A 37 3.14 -4.64 20.86
C LEU A 37 2.61 -6.01 21.28
N PRO A 38 1.74 -6.08 22.31
CA PRO A 38 1.18 -7.36 22.74
C PRO A 38 0.45 -8.12 21.66
N VAL A 39 -0.31 -7.43 20.80
CA VAL A 39 -1.04 -8.05 19.69
C VAL A 39 -0.08 -8.67 18.69
N ALA A 40 1.05 -8.04 18.42
CA ALA A 40 2.05 -8.56 17.48
C ALA A 40 2.77 -9.79 18.05
N ARG A 41 3.01 -9.81 19.36
CA ARG A 41 3.60 -10.97 20.02
C ARG A 41 2.68 -12.18 20.01
N LYS A 42 1.38 -11.94 20.18
CA LYS A 42 0.37 -12.99 20.20
C LYS A 42 0.06 -13.49 18.79
N HIS A 43 0.08 -12.60 17.81
CA HIS A 43 -0.27 -12.89 16.42
C HIS A 43 0.80 -12.34 15.47
N PRO A 44 1.99 -12.95 15.41
CA PRO A 44 3.07 -12.45 14.54
C PRO A 44 2.71 -12.49 13.06
N GLU A 45 1.71 -13.27 12.67
CA GLU A 45 1.24 -13.38 11.29
C GLU A 45 0.58 -12.11 10.76
N ILE A 46 0.24 -11.14 11.61
CA ILE A 46 -0.36 -9.86 11.18
C ILE A 46 0.67 -8.81 10.81
N ILE A 47 1.95 -9.12 11.02
CA ILE A 47 3.05 -8.17 10.74
C ILE A 47 3.42 -8.23 9.27
N MET A 48 3.46 -7.07 8.61
CA MET A 48 3.80 -6.96 7.21
C MET A 48 5.29 -6.71 7.02
N ASN A 49 5.90 -7.47 6.10
CA ASN A 49 7.31 -7.32 5.76
C ASN A 49 7.52 -6.01 4.97
N PRO A 50 8.35 -5.07 5.47
CA PRO A 50 8.57 -3.81 4.75
C PRO A 50 9.20 -3.99 3.37
N MET A 51 9.99 -5.04 3.16
CA MET A 51 10.56 -5.31 1.83
C MET A 51 9.49 -5.70 0.84
N ALA A 52 8.47 -6.45 1.26
CA ALA A 52 7.35 -6.80 0.41
C ALA A 52 6.52 -5.56 0.05
N ILE A 53 6.35 -4.64 0.99
CA ILE A 53 5.68 -3.37 0.73
C ILE A 53 6.48 -2.54 -0.28
N ALA A 54 7.80 -2.47 -0.11
CA ALA A 54 8.68 -1.77 -1.04
C ALA A 54 8.59 -2.36 -2.46
N ASP A 55 8.51 -3.69 -2.56
CA ASP A 55 8.34 -4.36 -3.86
C ASP A 55 7.04 -3.95 -4.54
N ALA A 56 5.97 -3.77 -3.78
CA ALA A 56 4.69 -3.29 -4.32
C ALA A 56 4.81 -1.87 -4.88
N PHE A 57 5.51 -0.98 -4.17
CA PHE A 57 5.77 0.37 -4.67
C PHE A 57 6.62 0.36 -5.94
N PHE A 58 7.64 -0.49 -5.98
CA PHE A 58 8.48 -0.64 -7.16
C PHE A 58 7.66 -1.14 -8.36
N TYR A 59 6.77 -2.07 -8.13
CA TYR A 59 5.86 -2.57 -9.16
C TYR A 59 5.02 -1.43 -9.76
N LEU A 60 4.43 -0.58 -8.91
CA LEU A 60 3.66 0.57 -9.36
C LEU A 60 4.51 1.53 -10.18
N HIS A 61 5.73 1.80 -9.73
CA HIS A 61 6.68 2.68 -10.41
C HIS A 61 7.05 2.16 -11.81
N SER A 62 7.11 0.84 -11.96
CA SER A 62 7.59 0.18 -13.18
C SER A 62 6.48 -0.12 -14.18
N GLN A 63 5.23 0.22 -13.88
CA GLN A 63 4.11 -0.10 -14.76
C GLN A 63 4.19 0.67 -16.09
N ASP A 64 3.79 -0.01 -17.16
CA ASP A 64 3.67 0.60 -18.47
C ASP A 64 2.61 1.69 -18.46
N ARG A 65 2.85 2.78 -19.19
CA ARG A 65 1.92 3.91 -19.26
C ARG A 65 0.52 3.53 -19.74
N SER A 66 0.41 2.47 -20.51
CA SER A 66 -0.88 2.00 -21.04
C SER A 66 -1.70 1.25 -20.00
N CYS A 67 -1.12 0.95 -18.83
CA CYS A 67 -1.80 0.11 -17.84
C CYS A 67 -1.31 0.47 -16.44
N TRP A 68 -1.89 1.52 -15.87
CA TRP A 68 -1.52 2.00 -14.54
C TRP A 68 -2.53 1.57 -13.48
N THR A 69 -2.02 1.16 -12.31
CA THR A 69 -2.82 0.90 -11.13
C THR A 69 -3.00 2.21 -10.37
N HIS A 70 -4.22 2.58 -10.06
CA HIS A 70 -4.53 3.82 -9.35
C HIS A 70 -4.85 3.61 -7.87
N GLU A 71 -5.21 2.40 -7.48
CA GLU A 71 -5.47 2.07 -6.09
C GLU A 71 -5.00 0.64 -5.81
N LEU A 72 -4.24 0.48 -4.72
CA LEU A 72 -3.69 -0.81 -4.31
C LEU A 72 -3.83 -0.94 -2.81
N GLN A 73 -4.43 -2.04 -2.34
CA GLN A 73 -4.57 -2.34 -0.93
C GLN A 73 -3.66 -3.50 -0.56
N LEU A 74 -2.87 -3.32 0.51
CA LEU A 74 -1.95 -4.33 1.01
C LEU A 74 -2.39 -4.75 2.40
N THR A 75 -2.60 -6.06 2.59
CA THR A 75 -2.98 -6.63 3.87
C THR A 75 -2.21 -7.91 4.13
N PRO A 76 -1.99 -8.29 5.41
CA PRO A 76 -1.48 -9.62 5.72
C PRO A 76 -2.50 -10.69 5.31
N TYR A 77 -1.99 -11.88 4.96
CA TYR A 77 -2.88 -12.98 4.55
C TYR A 77 -3.87 -13.42 5.63
N SER A 78 -3.54 -13.15 6.89
CA SER A 78 -4.29 -13.60 8.05
C SER A 78 -5.42 -12.66 8.45
N THR A 79 -5.56 -11.51 7.80
CA THR A 79 -6.59 -10.52 8.13
C THR A 79 -7.51 -10.28 6.93
N ASN A 80 -8.75 -9.89 7.22
CA ASN A 80 -9.68 -9.50 6.16
C ASN A 80 -9.41 -8.08 5.71
N PRO A 81 -9.42 -7.81 4.39
CA PRO A 81 -9.24 -6.44 3.90
C PRO A 81 -10.37 -5.52 4.36
N SER A 82 -10.03 -4.25 4.59
CA SER A 82 -10.97 -3.21 5.02
C SER A 82 -11.46 -2.38 3.83
N PHE A 83 -12.17 -2.98 2.91
CA PHE A 83 -12.70 -2.21 1.78
C PHE A 83 -14.19 -2.29 1.60
#